data_93d4e2ed206b6c6c03771bf5007a0c39
#
_entry.id   93d4e2ed206b6c6c03771bf5007a0c39
#
_cell.length_a   1.000
_cell.length_b   1.000
_cell.length_c   1.000
_cell.angle_alpha   90.00
_cell.angle_beta   90.00
_cell.angle_gamma   90.00
#
_symmetry.space_group_name_H-M   'P 1'
#
loop_
_entity.id
_entity.type
_entity.pdbx_description
1 polymer ?
#
loop_
_entity_poly.entity_id
_entity_poly.type
_entity_poly.pdbx_seq_one_letter_code
_entity_poly.pdbx_strand_id
1 'polypeptide(L)'
;MSRVLVAMSGGVDSAVSAALLKQQGHEITGVTLKLWGGPQDQGCCSVSDVDDARRVAQQLDIDHFVFNYGEEFERHVVGPYVKAHAAGLTPNPCIECNRHIKFDALLSRARKLGFDLVATGHHARIVTTDNGLRLARGSDLAKDQSYVLYMLSEQDLSLLEFPVGQMKKTEVRELANELGLRSASKPDSQDVCFITASEGRGAFLSCLLYTSDAADDTPCVDLGGRRII
;
A
#
# COMPACT_ATOMS: atom_id res chain seq x y z
N MET A 1 -14.51 21.07 -4.95
CA MET A 1 -13.03 21.07 -5.05
C MET A 1 -12.51 20.77 -3.64
N SER A 2 -11.83 19.67 -3.46
CA SER A 2 -11.29 19.21 -2.16
C SER A 2 -9.78 19.04 -2.27
N ARG A 3 -9.07 19.15 -1.16
CA ARG A 3 -7.65 18.81 -1.05
C ARG A 3 -7.52 17.32 -0.76
N VAL A 4 -6.96 16.56 -1.71
CA VAL A 4 -6.90 15.10 -1.64
C VAL A 4 -5.45 14.60 -1.53
N LEU A 5 -5.16 13.82 -0.51
CA LEU A 5 -3.89 13.10 -0.36
C LEU A 5 -4.01 11.72 -1.01
N VAL A 6 -3.28 11.48 -2.09
CA VAL A 6 -3.34 10.22 -2.84
C VAL A 6 -2.17 9.32 -2.46
N ALA A 7 -2.46 8.14 -1.92
CA ALA A 7 -1.44 7.13 -1.62
C ALA A 7 -0.96 6.47 -2.93
N MET A 8 0.26 6.79 -3.32
CA MET A 8 0.90 6.34 -4.57
C MET A 8 1.96 5.29 -4.26
N SER A 9 1.71 4.06 -4.70
CA SER A 9 2.62 2.91 -4.52
C SER A 9 3.58 2.69 -5.69
N GLY A 10 3.57 3.56 -6.69
CA GLY A 10 4.27 3.35 -7.96
C GLY A 10 3.57 2.35 -8.90
N GLY A 11 2.44 1.79 -8.52
CA GLY A 11 1.60 0.90 -9.34
C GLY A 11 0.58 1.67 -10.19
N VAL A 12 0.01 0.96 -11.19
CA VAL A 12 -0.95 1.53 -12.15
C VAL A 12 -2.23 2.05 -11.49
N ASP A 13 -2.78 1.32 -10.51
CA ASP A 13 -4.04 1.68 -9.88
C ASP A 13 -3.96 3.02 -9.13
N SER A 14 -2.90 3.22 -8.36
CA SER A 14 -2.68 4.48 -7.65
C SER A 14 -2.37 5.66 -8.58
N ALA A 15 -1.68 5.40 -9.69
CA ALA A 15 -1.39 6.40 -10.71
C ALA A 15 -2.67 6.87 -11.41
N VAL A 16 -3.54 5.94 -11.82
CA VAL A 16 -4.83 6.24 -12.43
C VAL A 16 -5.76 6.94 -11.44
N SER A 17 -5.76 6.52 -10.16
CA SER A 17 -6.53 7.20 -9.11
C SER A 17 -6.15 8.67 -8.98
N ALA A 18 -4.86 9.00 -8.98
CA ALA A 18 -4.39 10.38 -8.94
C ALA A 18 -4.82 11.17 -10.19
N ALA A 19 -4.71 10.56 -11.38
CA ALA A 19 -5.09 11.19 -12.63
C ALA A 19 -6.59 11.50 -12.69
N LEU A 20 -7.44 10.55 -12.30
CA LEU A 20 -8.89 10.73 -12.27
C LEU A 20 -9.32 11.88 -11.35
N LEU A 21 -8.77 11.93 -10.14
CA LEU A 21 -9.09 12.98 -9.18
C LEU A 21 -8.60 14.36 -9.66
N LYS A 22 -7.44 14.43 -10.32
CA LYS A 22 -6.98 15.66 -10.94
C LYS A 22 -7.92 16.13 -12.06
N GLN A 23 -8.38 15.21 -12.93
CA GLN A 23 -9.34 15.52 -13.99
C GLN A 23 -10.70 15.99 -13.44
N GLN A 24 -11.09 15.52 -12.27
CA GLN A 24 -12.30 15.97 -11.55
C GLN A 24 -12.13 17.36 -10.90
N GLY A 25 -10.94 17.96 -10.98
CA GLY A 25 -10.66 19.30 -10.49
C GLY A 25 -10.33 19.39 -9.00
N HIS A 26 -9.92 18.28 -8.37
CA HIS A 26 -9.41 18.30 -7.00
C HIS A 26 -7.98 18.80 -6.93
N GLU A 27 -7.59 19.39 -5.80
CA GLU A 27 -6.21 19.72 -5.46
C GLU A 27 -5.51 18.46 -4.93
N ILE A 28 -4.57 17.92 -5.71
CA ILE A 28 -3.97 16.60 -5.44
C ILE A 28 -2.55 16.74 -4.92
N THR A 29 -2.25 16.01 -3.86
CA THR A 29 -0.90 15.76 -3.39
C THR A 29 -0.66 14.26 -3.32
N GLY A 30 0.42 13.79 -3.96
CA GLY A 30 0.82 12.38 -3.90
C GLY A 30 1.65 12.08 -2.64
N VAL A 31 1.49 10.89 -2.08
CA VAL A 31 2.34 10.40 -1.01
C VAL A 31 2.70 8.93 -1.21
N THR A 32 3.98 8.59 -1.09
CA THR A 32 4.42 7.21 -1.00
C THR A 32 4.74 6.87 0.45
N LEU A 33 4.23 5.73 0.93
CA LEU A 33 4.50 5.24 2.27
C LEU A 33 5.73 4.32 2.19
N LYS A 34 6.85 4.73 2.77
CA LYS A 34 8.01 3.85 2.95
C LYS A 34 7.71 2.94 4.14
N LEU A 35 7.46 1.64 3.86
CA LEU A 35 6.96 0.67 4.83
C LEU A 35 8.05 -0.24 5.37
N TRP A 36 8.98 -0.67 4.53
CA TRP A 36 9.99 -1.65 4.88
C TRP A 36 11.35 -1.21 4.34
N GLY A 37 12.37 -1.30 5.16
CA GLY A 37 13.76 -1.02 4.81
C GLY A 37 14.65 -2.23 5.06
N GLY A 38 14.12 -3.46 4.80
CA GLY A 38 14.88 -4.69 4.97
C GLY A 38 16.14 -4.71 4.12
N PRO A 39 17.05 -5.68 4.33
CA PRO A 39 18.40 -5.71 3.77
C PRO A 39 18.47 -5.60 2.25
N GLN A 40 17.37 -5.90 1.58
CA GLN A 40 17.30 -5.90 0.10
C GLN A 40 16.60 -4.69 -0.51
N ASP A 41 15.94 -3.84 0.30
CA ASP A 41 15.09 -2.72 -0.17
C ASP A 41 14.16 -3.12 -1.36
N GLN A 42 13.76 -4.40 -1.37
CA GLN A 42 12.91 -5.02 -2.39
C GLN A 42 11.53 -5.28 -1.79
N GLY A 43 10.50 -4.91 -2.51
CA GLY A 43 9.12 -5.09 -2.09
C GLY A 43 8.27 -3.87 -2.37
N CYS A 44 7.05 -3.84 -1.86
CA CYS A 44 6.15 -2.69 -1.95
C CYS A 44 6.78 -1.48 -1.25
N CYS A 45 7.02 -0.40 -2.03
CA CYS A 45 7.70 0.82 -1.58
C CYS A 45 9.24 0.73 -1.56
N SER A 46 9.83 -0.10 -2.43
CA SER A 46 11.24 -0.04 -2.77
C SER A 46 11.63 1.35 -3.29
N VAL A 47 12.93 1.66 -3.34
CA VAL A 47 13.40 2.93 -3.93
C VAL A 47 12.89 3.11 -5.36
N SER A 48 12.83 2.01 -6.14
CA SER A 48 12.28 2.04 -7.51
C SER A 48 10.78 2.38 -7.54
N ASP A 49 9.99 1.88 -6.57
CA ASP A 49 8.56 2.21 -6.50
C ASP A 49 8.32 3.68 -6.11
N VAL A 50 9.15 4.21 -5.20
CA VAL A 50 9.14 5.64 -4.84
C VAL A 50 9.47 6.49 -6.05
N ASP A 51 10.48 6.09 -6.84
CA ASP A 51 10.87 6.83 -8.04
C ASP A 51 9.80 6.73 -9.13
N ASP A 52 9.15 5.59 -9.30
CA ASP A 52 8.02 5.45 -10.23
C ASP A 52 6.84 6.36 -9.81
N ALA A 53 6.49 6.37 -8.52
CA ALA A 53 5.44 7.25 -7.99
C ALA A 53 5.80 8.73 -8.21
N ARG A 54 7.05 9.12 -7.93
CA ARG A 54 7.55 10.48 -8.16
C ARG A 54 7.46 10.90 -9.63
N ARG A 55 7.83 10.01 -10.54
CA ARG A 55 7.75 10.27 -11.99
C ARG A 55 6.31 10.42 -12.47
N VAL A 56 5.38 9.61 -11.96
CA VAL A 56 3.95 9.77 -12.24
C VAL A 56 3.44 11.11 -11.68
N ALA A 57 3.83 11.47 -10.47
CA ALA A 57 3.46 12.76 -9.87
C ALA A 57 3.97 13.95 -10.72
N GLN A 58 5.21 13.87 -11.24
CA GLN A 58 5.75 14.86 -12.18
C GLN A 58 4.97 14.92 -13.50
N GLN A 59 4.58 13.75 -14.06
CA GLN A 59 3.75 13.72 -15.27
C GLN A 59 2.37 14.37 -15.04
N LEU A 60 1.82 14.18 -13.84
CA LEU A 60 0.55 14.77 -13.45
C LEU A 60 0.68 16.19 -12.92
N ASP A 61 1.88 16.75 -12.83
CA ASP A 61 2.14 18.08 -12.27
C ASP A 61 1.46 18.25 -10.90
N ILE A 62 1.83 17.36 -9.95
CA ILE A 62 1.38 17.37 -8.55
C ILE A 62 2.57 17.21 -7.61
N ASP A 63 2.47 17.78 -6.42
CA ASP A 63 3.45 17.57 -5.36
C ASP A 63 3.48 16.12 -4.89
N HIS A 64 4.67 15.62 -4.52
CA HIS A 64 4.85 14.25 -4.04
C HIS A 64 5.79 14.19 -2.85
N PHE A 65 5.34 13.53 -1.80
CA PHE A 65 6.08 13.34 -0.56
C PHE A 65 6.30 11.84 -0.26
N VAL A 66 7.27 11.56 0.60
CA VAL A 66 7.51 10.21 1.13
C VAL A 66 7.34 10.25 2.64
N PHE A 67 6.45 9.42 3.17
CA PHE A 67 6.27 9.25 4.60
C PHE A 67 6.90 7.93 5.04
N ASN A 68 7.79 7.99 6.03
CA ASN A 68 8.42 6.80 6.59
C ASN A 68 7.55 6.24 7.72
N TYR A 69 7.12 4.99 7.56
CA TYR A 69 6.36 4.19 8.52
C TYR A 69 7.03 2.84 8.78
N GLY A 70 8.36 2.75 8.61
CA GLY A 70 9.10 1.50 8.75
C GLY A 70 8.97 0.88 10.14
N GLU A 71 9.11 1.68 11.20
CA GLU A 71 8.99 1.21 12.59
C GLU A 71 7.56 0.73 12.91
N GLU A 72 6.55 1.49 12.49
CA GLU A 72 5.15 1.12 12.66
C GLU A 72 4.81 -0.15 11.89
N PHE A 73 5.35 -0.29 10.66
CA PHE A 73 5.16 -1.46 9.83
C PHE A 73 5.79 -2.70 10.48
N GLU A 74 7.02 -2.60 10.98
CA GLU A 74 7.69 -3.67 11.73
C GLU A 74 6.83 -4.11 12.93
N ARG A 75 6.41 -3.13 13.73
CA ARG A 75 5.64 -3.37 14.97
C ARG A 75 4.28 -4.01 14.73
N HIS A 76 3.54 -3.51 13.74
CA HIS A 76 2.12 -3.87 13.56
C HIS A 76 1.89 -4.90 12.45
N VAL A 77 2.84 -5.12 11.55
CA VAL A 77 2.66 -6.01 10.41
C VAL A 77 3.65 -7.17 10.45
N VAL A 78 4.96 -6.89 10.39
CA VAL A 78 5.98 -7.93 10.28
C VAL A 78 6.08 -8.77 11.56
N GLY A 79 6.23 -8.13 12.71
CA GLY A 79 6.34 -8.83 13.99
C GLY A 79 5.15 -9.73 14.30
N PRO A 80 3.89 -9.25 14.22
CA PRO A 80 2.71 -10.09 14.35
C PRO A 80 2.61 -11.20 13.31
N TYR A 81 3.00 -10.95 12.06
CA TYR A 81 3.02 -11.95 11.00
C TYR A 81 3.95 -13.12 11.34
N VAL A 82 5.18 -12.83 11.78
CA VAL A 82 6.16 -13.85 12.18
C VAL A 82 5.66 -14.65 13.39
N LYS A 83 5.15 -13.97 14.43
CA LYS A 83 4.60 -14.61 15.63
C LYS A 83 3.42 -15.54 15.33
N ALA A 84 2.52 -15.12 14.45
CA ALA A 84 1.38 -15.94 14.07
C ALA A 84 1.82 -17.20 13.31
N HIS A 85 2.79 -17.09 12.41
CA HIS A 85 3.36 -18.26 11.73
C HIS A 85 4.09 -19.20 12.68
N ALA A 86 4.82 -18.70 13.68
CA ALA A 86 5.44 -19.51 14.73
C ALA A 86 4.40 -20.29 15.55
N ALA A 87 3.20 -19.73 15.68
CA ALA A 87 2.06 -20.39 16.34
C ALA A 87 1.24 -21.32 15.40
N GLY A 88 1.70 -21.56 14.17
CA GLY A 88 1.01 -22.42 13.19
C GLY A 88 -0.21 -21.78 12.52
N LEU A 89 -0.36 -20.46 12.63
CA LEU A 89 -1.44 -19.70 11.98
C LEU A 89 -1.02 -19.20 10.59
N THR A 90 -1.98 -18.85 9.75
CA THR A 90 -1.78 -18.28 8.42
C THR A 90 -2.35 -16.86 8.35
N PRO A 91 -1.67 -15.84 8.91
CA PRO A 91 -2.16 -14.48 8.95
C PRO A 91 -2.12 -13.83 7.57
N ASN A 92 -3.03 -12.87 7.34
CA ASN A 92 -2.97 -11.98 6.17
C ASN A 92 -2.39 -10.63 6.60
N PRO A 93 -1.12 -10.33 6.29
CA PRO A 93 -0.46 -9.09 6.73
C PRO A 93 -1.03 -7.84 6.03
N CYS A 94 -1.69 -7.99 4.87
CA CYS A 94 -2.31 -6.87 4.17
C CYS A 94 -3.46 -6.24 4.98
N ILE A 95 -4.17 -7.03 5.77
CA ILE A 95 -5.22 -6.51 6.66
C ILE A 95 -4.62 -5.57 7.71
N GLU A 96 -3.55 -6.00 8.39
CA GLU A 96 -2.90 -5.19 9.42
C GLU A 96 -2.18 -3.96 8.84
N CYS A 97 -1.57 -4.10 7.65
CA CYS A 97 -1.01 -2.95 6.93
C CYS A 97 -2.08 -1.91 6.57
N ASN A 98 -3.22 -2.34 6.06
CA ASN A 98 -4.32 -1.41 5.77
C ASN A 98 -4.85 -0.78 7.05
N ARG A 99 -5.08 -1.57 8.11
CA ARG A 99 -5.59 -1.08 9.40
C ARG A 99 -4.67 -0.01 9.98
N HIS A 100 -3.44 -0.37 10.32
CA HIS A 100 -2.56 0.46 11.15
C HIS A 100 -1.80 1.53 10.37
N ILE A 101 -1.40 1.23 9.13
CA ILE A 101 -0.55 2.13 8.36
C ILE A 101 -1.35 2.99 7.39
N LYS A 102 -2.12 2.36 6.49
CA LYS A 102 -2.78 3.10 5.42
C LYS A 102 -4.00 3.88 5.90
N PHE A 103 -4.70 3.38 6.93
CA PHE A 103 -5.93 4.04 7.37
C PHE A 103 -5.83 4.66 8.76
N ASP A 104 -5.19 4.07 9.76
CA ASP A 104 -5.00 4.76 11.05
C ASP A 104 -3.95 5.88 10.94
N ALA A 105 -2.72 5.52 10.58
CA ALA A 105 -1.60 6.48 10.59
C ALA A 105 -1.74 7.53 9.47
N LEU A 106 -2.04 7.11 8.24
CA LEU A 106 -2.14 8.04 7.10
C LEU A 106 -3.35 8.97 7.21
N LEU A 107 -4.55 8.48 7.58
CA LEU A 107 -5.72 9.34 7.78
C LEU A 107 -5.49 10.37 8.89
N SER A 108 -4.90 9.92 10.02
CA SER A 108 -4.54 10.84 11.11
C SER A 108 -3.59 11.94 10.64
N ARG A 109 -2.57 11.57 9.85
CA ARG A 109 -1.59 12.53 9.31
C ARG A 109 -2.20 13.45 8.27
N ALA A 110 -3.04 12.93 7.38
CA ALA A 110 -3.74 13.72 6.36
C ALA A 110 -4.61 14.81 7.00
N ARG A 111 -5.40 14.46 8.04
CA ARG A 111 -6.20 15.43 8.80
C ARG A 111 -5.34 16.53 9.43
N LYS A 112 -4.19 16.17 10.05
CA LYS A 112 -3.26 17.15 10.65
C LYS A 112 -2.64 18.09 9.62
N LEU A 113 -2.48 17.64 8.38
CA LEU A 113 -1.96 18.43 7.26
C LEU A 113 -3.06 19.22 6.52
N GLY A 114 -4.32 19.11 6.94
CA GLY A 114 -5.46 19.84 6.40
C GLY A 114 -5.96 19.30 5.07
N PHE A 115 -5.80 18.00 4.79
CA PHE A 115 -6.45 17.34 3.66
C PHE A 115 -7.89 16.98 4.01
N ASP A 116 -8.79 17.13 3.04
CA ASP A 116 -10.20 16.79 3.18
C ASP A 116 -10.43 15.29 3.01
N LEU A 117 -9.70 14.67 2.06
CA LEU A 117 -9.86 13.28 1.67
C LEU A 117 -8.50 12.59 1.51
N VAL A 118 -8.50 11.27 1.69
CA VAL A 118 -7.40 10.38 1.31
C VAL A 118 -7.90 9.43 0.24
N ALA A 119 -7.16 9.31 -0.85
CA ALA A 119 -7.49 8.37 -1.92
C ALA A 119 -6.43 7.29 -2.08
N THR A 120 -6.87 6.11 -2.47
CA THR A 120 -5.99 4.97 -2.74
C THR A 120 -6.43 4.22 -4.00
N GLY A 121 -5.53 3.44 -4.58
CA GLY A 121 -5.81 2.59 -5.74
C GLY A 121 -6.47 1.25 -5.41
N HIS A 122 -7.23 1.13 -4.32
CA HIS A 122 -7.93 -0.11 -4.00
C HIS A 122 -9.14 -0.36 -4.90
N HIS A 123 -9.27 -1.59 -5.40
CA HIS A 123 -10.45 -2.06 -6.10
C HIS A 123 -11.55 -2.41 -5.09
N ALA A 124 -12.16 -1.39 -4.50
CA ALA A 124 -13.31 -1.45 -3.60
C ALA A 124 -14.19 -0.21 -3.84
N ARG A 125 -15.42 -0.22 -3.37
CA ARG A 125 -16.33 0.92 -3.53
C ARG A 125 -16.89 1.38 -2.19
N ILE A 126 -17.17 2.66 -2.10
CA ILE A 126 -17.95 3.25 -1.02
C ILE A 126 -19.33 3.55 -1.61
N VAL A 127 -20.38 3.04 -0.97
CA VAL A 127 -21.76 3.22 -1.39
C VAL A 127 -22.58 3.84 -0.28
N THR A 128 -23.50 4.73 -0.67
CA THR A 128 -24.49 5.29 0.26
C THR A 128 -25.68 4.37 0.33
N THR A 129 -26.11 4.00 1.52
CA THR A 129 -27.30 3.20 1.80
C THR A 129 -28.20 3.95 2.77
N ASP A 130 -29.40 3.44 3.01
CA ASP A 130 -30.33 4.02 4.01
C ASP A 130 -29.72 4.05 5.43
N ASN A 131 -28.73 3.18 5.67
CA ASN A 131 -28.00 3.10 6.96
C ASN A 131 -26.61 3.77 6.92
N GLY A 132 -26.38 4.74 6.02
CA GLY A 132 -25.14 5.49 5.89
C GLY A 132 -24.16 4.89 4.88
N LEU A 133 -22.89 5.30 4.97
CA LEU A 133 -21.82 4.83 4.08
C LEU A 133 -21.43 3.38 4.39
N ARG A 134 -21.26 2.59 3.34
CA ARG A 134 -20.83 1.19 3.45
C ARG A 134 -19.74 0.86 2.43
N LEU A 135 -18.84 0.00 2.86
CA LEU A 135 -17.87 -0.61 1.97
C LEU A 135 -18.56 -1.67 1.10
N ALA A 136 -18.33 -1.64 -0.20
CA ALA A 136 -18.83 -2.60 -1.17
C ALA A 136 -17.69 -3.17 -2.01
N ARG A 137 -17.93 -4.34 -2.60
CA ARG A 137 -16.97 -4.97 -3.51
C ARG A 137 -16.67 -4.07 -4.70
N GLY A 138 -15.46 -4.14 -5.21
CA GLY A 138 -15.07 -3.53 -6.47
C GLY A 138 -15.89 -4.09 -7.64
N SER A 139 -16.00 -3.31 -8.71
CA SER A 139 -16.71 -3.75 -9.93
C SER A 139 -16.01 -4.91 -10.64
N ASP A 140 -14.68 -4.99 -10.53
CA ASP A 140 -13.91 -6.15 -10.97
C ASP A 140 -13.81 -7.17 -9.83
N LEU A 141 -14.68 -8.19 -9.87
CA LEU A 141 -14.70 -9.22 -8.82
C LEU A 141 -13.42 -10.04 -8.73
N ALA A 142 -12.66 -10.15 -9.83
CA ALA A 142 -11.37 -10.86 -9.84
C ALA A 142 -10.26 -10.05 -9.16
N LYS A 143 -10.46 -8.74 -9.01
CA LYS A 143 -9.52 -7.80 -8.39
C LYS A 143 -10.06 -7.18 -7.10
N ASP A 144 -11.22 -7.63 -6.63
CA ASP A 144 -11.85 -7.08 -5.41
C ASP A 144 -10.90 -7.14 -4.20
N GLN A 145 -10.76 -5.99 -3.55
CA GLN A 145 -9.91 -5.81 -2.37
C GLN A 145 -10.72 -5.37 -1.14
N SER A 146 -12.04 -5.42 -1.20
CA SER A 146 -12.90 -5.04 -0.07
C SER A 146 -12.63 -5.87 1.19
N TYR A 147 -12.19 -7.13 1.02
CA TYR A 147 -11.90 -8.05 2.12
C TYR A 147 -10.71 -7.60 3.00
N VAL A 148 -9.77 -6.83 2.48
CA VAL A 148 -8.66 -6.27 3.29
C VAL A 148 -8.98 -4.89 3.88
N LEU A 149 -10.23 -4.42 3.71
CA LEU A 149 -10.72 -3.10 4.13
C LEU A 149 -11.91 -3.19 5.10
N TYR A 150 -12.32 -4.39 5.50
CA TYR A 150 -13.52 -4.63 6.30
C TYR A 150 -13.52 -3.92 7.66
N MET A 151 -12.35 -3.51 8.16
CA MET A 151 -12.19 -2.84 9.44
C MET A 151 -12.56 -1.34 9.40
N LEU A 152 -12.78 -0.77 8.20
CA LEU A 152 -13.06 0.66 8.07
C LEU A 152 -14.45 1.00 8.65
N SER A 153 -14.47 1.98 9.53
CA SER A 153 -15.71 2.55 10.07
C SER A 153 -16.38 3.47 9.05
N GLU A 154 -17.65 3.79 9.28
CA GLU A 154 -18.36 4.80 8.48
C GLU A 154 -17.65 6.16 8.50
N GLN A 155 -17.08 6.53 9.65
CA GLN A 155 -16.32 7.77 9.80
C GLN A 155 -15.05 7.74 8.92
N ASP A 156 -14.36 6.60 8.82
CA ASP A 156 -13.21 6.46 7.95
C ASP A 156 -13.64 6.53 6.48
N LEU A 157 -14.73 5.83 6.12
CA LEU A 157 -15.27 5.83 4.76
C LEU A 157 -15.64 7.23 4.27
N SER A 158 -16.09 8.12 5.17
CA SER A 158 -16.43 9.51 4.80
C SER A 158 -15.22 10.36 4.40
N LEU A 159 -14.01 9.90 4.68
CA LEU A 159 -12.74 10.58 4.39
C LEU A 159 -11.93 9.87 3.30
N LEU A 160 -12.49 8.82 2.73
CA LEU A 160 -11.79 7.96 1.77
C LEU A 160 -12.43 8.00 0.39
N GLU A 161 -11.58 7.86 -0.62
CA GLU A 161 -11.99 7.60 -1.99
C GLU A 161 -11.21 6.44 -2.60
N PHE A 162 -11.91 5.64 -3.42
CA PHE A 162 -11.36 4.54 -4.20
C PHE A 162 -11.70 4.75 -5.68
N PRO A 163 -11.00 5.67 -6.39
CA PRO A 163 -11.38 6.11 -7.73
C PRO A 163 -11.49 4.98 -8.76
N VAL A 164 -10.62 3.96 -8.65
CA VAL A 164 -10.62 2.80 -9.56
C VAL A 164 -11.59 1.69 -9.15
N GLY A 165 -12.30 1.85 -8.04
CA GLY A 165 -13.19 0.81 -7.50
C GLY A 165 -14.38 0.47 -8.41
N GLN A 166 -14.79 1.36 -9.30
CA GLN A 166 -15.86 1.14 -10.28
C GLN A 166 -15.36 0.63 -11.64
N MET A 167 -14.05 0.51 -11.82
CA MET A 167 -13.41 0.14 -13.07
C MET A 167 -12.95 -1.32 -13.05
N LYS A 168 -12.99 -1.97 -14.22
CA LYS A 168 -12.27 -3.22 -14.41
C LYS A 168 -10.78 -2.95 -14.55
N LYS A 169 -9.96 -3.92 -14.19
CA LYS A 169 -8.49 -3.78 -14.28
C LYS A 169 -8.00 -3.49 -15.70
N THR A 170 -8.68 -4.03 -16.71
CA THR A 170 -8.42 -3.74 -18.12
C THR A 170 -8.64 -2.26 -18.44
N GLU A 171 -9.75 -1.69 -17.99
CA GLU A 171 -10.08 -0.26 -18.19
C GLU A 171 -9.08 0.66 -17.50
N VAL A 172 -8.61 0.27 -16.28
CA VAL A 172 -7.56 1.00 -15.58
C VAL A 172 -6.26 1.03 -16.38
N ARG A 173 -5.87 -0.12 -16.99
CA ARG A 173 -4.65 -0.19 -17.82
C ARG A 173 -4.81 0.56 -19.15
N GLU A 174 -5.97 0.49 -19.77
CA GLU A 174 -6.30 1.24 -20.99
C GLU A 174 -6.18 2.74 -20.73
N LEU A 175 -6.82 3.24 -19.67
CA LEU A 175 -6.74 4.65 -19.29
C LEU A 175 -5.30 5.07 -18.93
N ALA A 176 -4.55 4.23 -18.24
CA ALA A 176 -3.13 4.50 -17.96
C ALA A 176 -2.29 4.64 -19.24
N ASN A 177 -2.57 3.81 -20.25
CA ASN A 177 -1.93 3.89 -21.57
C ASN A 177 -2.35 5.16 -22.32
N GLU A 178 -3.64 5.50 -22.34
CA GLU A 178 -4.16 6.71 -22.99
C GLU A 178 -3.54 7.99 -22.39
N LEU A 179 -3.35 7.99 -21.07
CA LEU A 179 -2.71 9.10 -20.36
C LEU A 179 -1.17 9.05 -20.44
N GLY A 180 -0.58 8.05 -21.10
CA GLY A 180 0.85 7.88 -21.23
C GLY A 180 1.58 7.67 -19.89
N LEU A 181 0.89 7.11 -18.87
CA LEU A 181 1.48 6.90 -17.56
C LEU A 181 2.52 5.77 -17.61
N ARG A 182 3.70 6.02 -17.09
CA ARG A 182 4.81 5.04 -17.09
C ARG A 182 4.47 3.73 -16.38
N SER A 183 3.57 3.76 -15.41
CA SER A 183 3.10 2.60 -14.67
C SER A 183 2.13 1.69 -15.43
N ALA A 184 1.69 2.06 -16.63
CA ALA A 184 0.68 1.32 -17.40
C ALA A 184 1.04 -0.15 -17.66
N SER A 185 2.32 -0.42 -17.97
CA SER A 185 2.85 -1.78 -18.23
C SER A 185 3.37 -2.50 -16.98
N LYS A 186 3.39 -1.84 -15.82
CA LYS A 186 3.92 -2.43 -14.59
C LYS A 186 3.05 -3.61 -14.15
N PRO A 187 3.65 -4.77 -13.78
CA PRO A 187 2.88 -5.89 -13.24
C PRO A 187 2.21 -5.52 -11.91
N ASP A 188 1.15 -6.25 -11.57
CA ASP A 188 0.47 -6.08 -10.29
C ASP A 188 1.39 -6.49 -9.14
N SER A 189 1.20 -5.85 -7.98
CA SER A 189 1.95 -6.20 -6.77
C SER A 189 1.70 -7.64 -6.34
N GLN A 190 2.73 -8.29 -5.78
CA GLN A 190 2.66 -9.65 -5.23
C GLN A 190 1.83 -9.68 -3.93
N ASP A 191 1.38 -10.87 -3.52
CA ASP A 191 0.51 -11.07 -2.35
C ASP A 191 1.08 -10.54 -1.04
N VAL A 192 2.37 -10.70 -0.80
CA VAL A 192 3.04 -10.22 0.43
C VAL A 192 4.21 -9.33 0.02
N CYS A 193 4.02 -8.03 0.17
CA CYS A 193 4.90 -7.02 -0.39
C CYS A 193 6.31 -6.95 0.20
N PHE A 194 6.54 -7.52 1.39
CA PHE A 194 7.84 -7.52 2.06
C PHE A 194 8.56 -8.89 1.98
N ILE A 195 8.00 -9.84 1.25
CA ILE A 195 8.64 -11.14 0.97
C ILE A 195 8.97 -11.19 -0.51
N THR A 196 10.25 -11.36 -0.83
CA THR A 196 10.69 -11.44 -2.22
C THR A 196 10.34 -12.80 -2.84
N ALA A 197 10.00 -12.82 -4.13
CA ALA A 197 9.71 -14.05 -4.83
C ALA A 197 10.95 -14.98 -4.93
N SER A 198 12.16 -14.43 -4.89
CA SER A 198 13.43 -15.17 -4.95
C SER A 198 13.75 -15.91 -3.66
N GLU A 199 13.40 -15.36 -2.49
CA GLU A 199 13.69 -16.00 -1.21
C GLU A 199 12.53 -16.87 -0.71
N GLY A 200 11.32 -16.44 -1.00
CA GLY A 200 10.11 -17.11 -0.58
C GLY A 200 9.82 -16.97 0.93
N ARG A 201 8.60 -17.36 1.29
CA ARG A 201 8.09 -17.24 2.67
C ARG A 201 8.91 -18.03 3.69
N GLY A 202 9.36 -19.24 3.32
CA GLY A 202 10.11 -20.11 4.21
C GLY A 202 11.44 -19.50 4.66
N ALA A 203 12.25 -18.99 3.73
CA ALA A 203 13.51 -18.34 4.04
C ALA A 203 13.33 -17.08 4.89
N PHE A 204 12.34 -16.24 4.55
CA PHE A 204 12.00 -15.03 5.31
C PHE A 204 11.64 -15.36 6.77
N LEU A 205 10.75 -16.33 6.99
CA LEU A 205 10.35 -16.73 8.35
C LEU A 205 11.49 -17.37 9.12
N SER A 206 12.28 -18.24 8.48
CA SER A 206 13.43 -18.87 9.12
C SER A 206 14.45 -17.83 9.59
N CYS A 207 14.75 -16.83 8.76
CA CYS A 207 15.65 -15.76 9.12
C CYS A 207 15.19 -15.02 10.40
N LEU A 208 13.92 -14.63 10.46
CA LEU A 208 13.39 -13.85 11.58
C LEU A 208 13.11 -14.68 12.84
N LEU A 209 12.79 -15.97 12.71
CA LEU A 209 12.59 -16.86 13.85
C LEU A 209 13.91 -17.27 14.51
N TYR A 210 14.96 -17.49 13.71
CA TYR A 210 16.28 -17.85 14.23
C TYR A 210 16.95 -16.70 14.97
N THR A 211 16.75 -15.46 14.56
CA THR A 211 17.32 -14.29 15.24
C THR A 211 16.66 -13.98 16.59
N SER A 212 15.50 -14.59 16.89
CA SER A 212 14.81 -14.42 18.17
C SER A 212 15.24 -15.43 19.25
N ASP A 213 16.00 -16.46 18.89
CA ASP A 213 16.55 -17.42 19.84
C ASP A 213 17.99 -17.06 20.17
N ALA A 214 18.19 -16.43 21.34
CA ALA A 214 19.49 -15.94 21.81
C ALA A 214 20.54 -17.04 22.08
N ALA A 215 20.21 -18.31 21.83
CA ALA A 215 21.11 -19.45 22.03
C ALA A 215 21.89 -19.84 20.77
N ASP A 216 21.43 -19.44 19.57
CA ASP A 216 22.08 -19.74 18.29
C ASP A 216 22.52 -18.47 17.59
N ASP A 217 23.74 -18.06 17.85
CA ASP A 217 24.46 -16.93 17.21
C ASP A 217 24.77 -17.18 15.72
N THR A 218 23.77 -17.53 14.92
CA THR A 218 23.90 -17.53 13.45
C THR A 218 23.31 -16.22 12.93
N PRO A 219 24.15 -15.22 12.63
CA PRO A 219 23.66 -13.95 12.13
C PRO A 219 22.99 -14.15 10.78
N CYS A 220 21.81 -13.56 10.59
CA CYS A 220 21.29 -13.34 9.25
C CYS A 220 22.32 -12.54 8.47
N VAL A 221 22.86 -13.12 7.43
CA VAL A 221 23.82 -12.44 6.55
C VAL A 221 23.03 -11.45 5.71
N ASP A 222 23.42 -10.18 5.76
CA ASP A 222 22.93 -9.24 4.78
C ASP A 222 23.48 -9.62 3.40
N LEU A 223 22.74 -9.31 2.34
CA LEU A 223 23.15 -9.63 0.99
C LEU A 223 24.39 -8.85 0.51
N GLY A 224 24.91 -7.94 1.30
CA GLY A 224 26.20 -7.30 1.10
C GLY A 224 27.39 -8.09 1.65
N GLY A 225 27.16 -9.26 2.23
CA GLY A 225 28.23 -10.11 2.77
C GLY A 225 28.84 -9.57 4.07
N ARG A 226 28.21 -8.63 4.75
CA ARG A 226 28.65 -8.14 6.05
C ARG A 226 27.90 -8.88 7.16
N ARG A 227 28.64 -9.44 8.10
CA ARG A 227 28.08 -9.98 9.34
C ARG A 227 27.58 -8.79 10.18
N ILE A 228 26.30 -8.82 10.56
CA ILE A 228 25.78 -7.94 11.59
C ILE A 228 26.14 -8.61 12.93
N ILE A 229 27.00 -7.97 13.67
CA ILE A 229 27.35 -8.37 15.05
C ILE A 229 26.27 -7.83 15.99
#